data_4bab39ae7e15994955b7203a2e232685
#
_entry.id   4bab39ae7e15994955b7203a2e232685
#
_cell.length_a   1.000
_cell.length_b   1.000
_cell.length_c   1.000
_cell.angle_alpha   90.00
_cell.angle_beta   90.00
_cell.angle_gamma   90.00
#
_symmetry.space_group_name_H-M   'P 1'
#
loop_
_entity.id
_entity.type
_entity.pdbx_description
1 polymer ?
#
loop_
_entity_poly.entity_id
_entity_poly.type
_entity_poly.pdbx_seq_one_letter_code
_entity_poly.pdbx_strand_id
1 'polypeptide(L)'
;MNAKANIDIPPEIIERLRAVGETSATALWDCHGNWIIKHKALEKIATNAGITYSDCTVYAPQPGQEHFAVSLIGHLGDRSEWSIGEASPKNSKNNYYFAMAEKRAKDRVILKLLGLHAYIYSEEEADEFKEAAPVSGGEDFAFLLEHSNAVRENIEDVYRIKERIANDDLEGAAGYYADMSREVQIALWKAPSKGGVWTTEERKLMSADGELFKLITKMKKEKA
;
A
#
# COMPACT_ATOMS: atom_id res chain seq x y z
N MET A 1 -1.37 -15.65 -15.82
CA MET A 1 -2.49 -16.40 -15.19
C MET A 1 -2.79 -15.67 -13.90
N ASN A 2 -3.94 -14.99 -13.79
CA ASN A 2 -4.30 -14.31 -12.55
C ASN A 2 -4.60 -15.37 -11.49
N ALA A 3 -3.89 -15.31 -10.37
CA ALA A 3 -4.24 -16.10 -9.20
C ALA A 3 -5.68 -15.73 -8.82
N LYS A 4 -6.58 -16.73 -8.78
CA LYS A 4 -7.93 -16.53 -8.27
C LYS A 4 -7.83 -16.21 -6.79
N ALA A 5 -8.70 -15.32 -6.29
CA ALA A 5 -8.81 -15.04 -4.88
C ALA A 5 -8.91 -16.35 -4.09
N ASN A 6 -8.08 -16.48 -3.06
CA ASN A 6 -7.97 -17.71 -2.26
C ASN A 6 -9.13 -17.84 -1.25
N ILE A 7 -10.07 -16.91 -1.27
CA ILE A 7 -11.22 -16.84 -0.35
C ILE A 7 -12.49 -16.99 -1.18
N ASP A 8 -13.31 -17.98 -0.83
CA ASP A 8 -14.65 -18.12 -1.43
C ASP A 8 -15.52 -16.91 -1.08
N ILE A 9 -16.29 -16.44 -2.07
CA ILE A 9 -17.24 -15.34 -1.86
C ILE A 9 -18.31 -15.81 -0.87
N PRO A 10 -18.48 -15.13 0.31
CA PRO A 10 -19.50 -15.51 1.26
C PRO A 10 -20.90 -15.54 0.62
N PRO A 11 -21.74 -16.55 0.91
CA PRO A 11 -23.09 -16.66 0.36
C PRO A 11 -23.95 -15.41 0.58
N GLU A 12 -23.78 -14.75 1.73
CA GLU A 12 -24.47 -13.52 2.10
C GLU A 12 -24.25 -12.37 1.10
N ILE A 13 -23.03 -12.27 0.55
CA ILE A 13 -22.71 -11.26 -0.46
C ILE A 13 -23.47 -11.58 -1.76
N ILE A 14 -23.49 -12.86 -2.15
CA ILE A 14 -24.18 -13.31 -3.36
C ILE A 14 -25.68 -13.05 -3.24
N GLU A 15 -26.29 -13.31 -2.10
CA GLU A 15 -27.71 -13.06 -1.84
C GLU A 15 -28.04 -11.56 -1.93
N ARG A 16 -27.22 -10.70 -1.32
CA ARG A 16 -27.41 -9.25 -1.37
C ARG A 16 -27.26 -8.69 -2.79
N LEU A 17 -26.31 -9.20 -3.55
CA LEU A 17 -26.15 -8.82 -4.96
C LEU A 17 -27.37 -9.22 -5.78
N ARG A 18 -27.88 -10.44 -5.62
CA ARG A 18 -29.11 -10.91 -6.29
C ARG A 18 -30.32 -10.05 -5.96
N ALA A 19 -30.48 -9.66 -4.71
CA ALA A 19 -31.60 -8.81 -4.25
C ALA A 19 -31.66 -7.46 -4.97
N VAL A 20 -30.51 -6.98 -5.50
CA VAL A 20 -30.40 -5.70 -6.25
C VAL A 20 -30.18 -5.88 -7.75
N GLY A 21 -30.37 -7.10 -8.26
CA GLY A 21 -30.23 -7.43 -9.70
C GLY A 21 -28.78 -7.46 -10.19
N GLU A 22 -27.82 -7.63 -9.27
CA GLU A 22 -26.40 -7.79 -9.60
C GLU A 22 -25.95 -9.26 -9.44
N THR A 23 -24.82 -9.57 -10.07
CA THR A 23 -24.14 -10.87 -9.93
C THR A 23 -22.72 -10.66 -9.45
N SER A 24 -22.06 -11.70 -8.96
CA SER A 24 -20.63 -11.63 -8.65
C SER A 24 -19.79 -11.20 -9.85
N ALA A 25 -20.12 -11.63 -11.05
CA ALA A 25 -19.40 -11.27 -12.28
C ALA A 25 -19.55 -9.79 -12.65
N THR A 26 -20.69 -9.15 -12.34
CA THR A 26 -20.95 -7.73 -12.64
C THR A 26 -20.47 -6.78 -11.55
N ALA A 27 -20.48 -7.23 -10.30
CA ALA A 27 -20.28 -6.40 -9.12
C ALA A 27 -18.94 -6.62 -8.38
N LEU A 28 -18.30 -7.78 -8.56
CA LEU A 28 -17.06 -8.13 -7.89
C LEU A 28 -15.92 -8.34 -8.88
N TRP A 29 -14.71 -8.15 -8.39
CA TRP A 29 -13.49 -8.54 -9.10
C TRP A 29 -12.37 -8.88 -8.10
N ASP A 30 -11.40 -9.67 -8.55
CA ASP A 30 -10.25 -10.08 -7.74
C ASP A 30 -9.10 -9.06 -7.90
N CYS A 31 -8.61 -8.56 -6.78
CA CYS A 31 -7.41 -7.72 -6.71
C CYS A 31 -6.38 -8.38 -5.82
N HIS A 32 -5.42 -9.07 -6.42
CA HIS A 32 -4.34 -9.75 -5.71
C HIS A 32 -4.79 -10.72 -4.60
N GLY A 33 -5.86 -11.45 -4.83
CA GLY A 33 -6.42 -12.40 -3.88
C GLY A 33 -7.49 -11.83 -2.94
N ASN A 34 -7.82 -10.55 -3.07
CA ASN A 34 -8.87 -9.89 -2.31
C ASN A 34 -10.09 -9.61 -3.19
N TRP A 35 -11.28 -9.92 -2.70
CA TRP A 35 -12.52 -9.56 -3.37
C TRP A 35 -12.82 -8.08 -3.21
N ILE A 36 -13.06 -7.43 -4.32
CA ILE A 36 -13.41 -6.01 -4.39
C ILE A 36 -14.83 -5.89 -4.91
N ILE A 37 -15.65 -5.09 -4.23
CA ILE A 37 -17.01 -4.76 -4.67
C ILE A 37 -17.06 -3.36 -5.28
N LYS A 38 -17.74 -3.22 -6.41
CA LYS A 38 -17.94 -1.93 -7.06
C LYS A 38 -18.79 -0.99 -6.21
N HIS A 39 -18.39 0.26 -6.09
CA HIS A 39 -19.13 1.30 -5.39
C HIS A 39 -20.62 1.34 -5.76
N LYS A 40 -20.93 1.30 -7.06
CA LYS A 40 -22.32 1.29 -7.55
C LYS A 40 -23.15 0.12 -7.03
N ALA A 41 -22.55 -1.05 -6.85
CA ALA A 41 -23.25 -2.21 -6.31
C ALA A 41 -23.47 -2.06 -4.80
N LEU A 42 -22.49 -1.50 -4.07
CA LEU A 42 -22.63 -1.17 -2.65
C LEU A 42 -23.76 -0.16 -2.40
N GLU A 43 -23.87 0.89 -3.19
CA GLU A 43 -24.95 1.86 -3.05
C GLU A 43 -26.34 1.25 -3.29
N LYS A 44 -26.47 0.35 -4.28
CA LYS A 44 -27.73 -0.39 -4.50
C LYS A 44 -28.07 -1.27 -3.30
N ILE A 45 -27.10 -2.00 -2.76
CA ILE A 45 -27.27 -2.85 -1.57
C ILE A 45 -27.65 -1.98 -0.36
N ALA A 46 -26.99 -0.85 -0.15
CA ALA A 46 -27.30 0.07 0.94
C ALA A 46 -28.75 0.59 0.86
N THR A 47 -29.15 1.01 -0.34
CA THR A 47 -30.53 1.48 -0.58
C THR A 47 -31.55 0.38 -0.32
N ASN A 48 -31.29 -0.84 -0.82
CA ASN A 48 -32.19 -1.98 -0.63
C ASN A 48 -32.26 -2.42 0.85
N ALA A 49 -31.18 -2.29 1.58
CA ALA A 49 -31.14 -2.59 3.03
C ALA A 49 -31.76 -1.49 3.91
N GLY A 50 -32.04 -0.31 3.36
CA GLY A 50 -32.57 0.84 4.11
C GLY A 50 -31.51 1.56 4.94
N ILE A 51 -30.25 1.54 4.52
CA ILE A 51 -29.19 2.28 5.20
C ILE A 51 -29.40 3.78 4.96
N THR A 52 -29.36 4.54 6.05
CA THR A 52 -29.42 6.00 6.06
C THR A 52 -28.14 6.59 6.65
N TYR A 53 -27.89 7.88 6.41
CA TYR A 53 -26.68 8.55 6.86
C TYR A 53 -27.00 9.83 7.62
N SER A 54 -26.15 10.15 8.60
CA SER A 54 -26.21 11.40 9.37
C SER A 54 -24.81 11.93 9.67
N ASP A 55 -24.76 13.13 10.25
CA ASP A 55 -23.54 13.73 10.84
C ASP A 55 -22.32 13.72 9.91
N CYS A 56 -22.55 14.12 8.66
CA CYS A 56 -21.47 14.29 7.70
C CYS A 56 -20.59 15.49 8.09
N THR A 57 -19.33 15.23 8.41
CA THR A 57 -18.33 16.26 8.70
C THR A 57 -17.27 16.27 7.62
N VAL A 58 -17.03 17.44 7.05
CA VAL A 58 -16.00 17.67 6.03
C VAL A 58 -14.79 18.33 6.67
N TYR A 59 -13.64 17.69 6.56
CA TYR A 59 -12.36 18.20 7.03
C TYR A 59 -11.63 18.80 5.84
N ALA A 60 -11.67 20.15 5.73
CA ALA A 60 -10.94 20.86 4.69
C ALA A 60 -9.44 20.84 4.97
N PRO A 61 -8.60 20.75 3.95
CA PRO A 61 -7.15 20.80 4.12
C PRO A 61 -6.72 22.17 4.65
N GLN A 62 -5.70 22.19 5.49
CA GLN A 62 -5.02 23.43 5.90
C GLN A 62 -4.26 24.02 4.69
N PRO A 63 -3.96 25.34 4.68
CA PRO A 63 -3.16 25.93 3.63
C PRO A 63 -1.86 25.19 3.39
N GLY A 64 -1.61 24.75 2.15
CA GLY A 64 -0.45 23.97 1.76
C GLY A 64 -0.58 22.45 1.96
N GLN A 65 -1.72 21.97 2.46
CA GLN A 65 -2.05 20.54 2.53
C GLN A 65 -3.06 20.18 1.44
N GLU A 66 -2.88 19.03 0.83
CA GLU A 66 -3.77 18.48 -0.21
C GLU A 66 -4.43 17.18 0.26
N HIS A 67 -4.80 17.13 1.53
CA HIS A 67 -5.43 15.98 2.16
C HIS A 67 -6.85 16.32 2.57
N PHE A 68 -7.82 15.63 1.98
CA PHE A 68 -9.25 15.82 2.16
C PHE A 68 -9.82 14.65 2.93
N ALA A 69 -10.66 14.91 3.90
CA ALA A 69 -11.33 13.85 4.64
C ALA A 69 -12.80 14.19 4.87
N VAL A 70 -13.63 13.14 4.87
CA VAL A 70 -15.05 13.20 5.18
C VAL A 70 -15.35 12.09 6.17
N SER A 71 -16.01 12.43 7.27
CA SER A 71 -16.60 11.44 8.17
C SER A 71 -18.11 11.46 8.09
N LEU A 72 -18.73 10.31 8.28
CA LEU A 72 -20.18 10.18 8.39
C LEU A 72 -20.55 8.99 9.25
N ILE A 73 -21.80 9.03 9.76
CA ILE A 73 -22.40 7.94 10.49
C ILE A 73 -23.49 7.33 9.60
N GLY A 74 -23.54 6.03 9.52
CA GLY A 74 -24.62 5.29 8.88
C GLY A 74 -25.45 4.51 9.88
N HIS A 75 -26.71 4.27 9.54
CA HIS A 75 -27.70 3.60 10.38
C HIS A 75 -28.38 2.48 9.61
N LEU A 76 -28.59 1.34 10.28
CA LEU A 76 -29.34 0.22 9.77
C LEU A 76 -30.15 -0.40 10.93
N GLY A 77 -31.44 -0.10 11.00
CA GLY A 77 -32.24 -0.40 12.19
C GLY A 77 -31.65 0.26 13.43
N ASP A 78 -31.39 -0.52 14.45
CA ASP A 78 -30.81 -0.04 15.73
C ASP A 78 -29.26 0.02 15.69
N ARG A 79 -28.63 -0.41 14.60
CA ARG A 79 -27.16 -0.36 14.45
C ARG A 79 -26.72 0.96 13.86
N SER A 80 -25.62 1.47 14.37
CA SER A 80 -24.93 2.64 13.84
C SER A 80 -23.45 2.35 13.71
N GLU A 81 -22.87 2.76 12.60
CA GLU A 81 -21.44 2.65 12.33
C GLU A 81 -20.92 3.97 11.77
N TRP A 82 -19.70 4.30 12.05
CA TRP A 82 -19.05 5.48 11.51
C TRP A 82 -17.78 5.13 10.74
N SER A 83 -17.39 6.00 9.83
CA SER A 83 -16.10 5.89 9.16
C SER A 83 -15.62 7.25 8.66
N ILE A 84 -14.32 7.29 8.34
CA ILE A 84 -13.67 8.40 7.66
C ILE A 84 -13.20 7.89 6.30
N GLY A 85 -13.46 8.66 5.26
CA GLY A 85 -12.86 8.51 3.94
C GLY A 85 -11.86 9.64 3.71
N GLU A 86 -10.75 9.33 3.07
CA GLU A 86 -9.66 10.26 2.81
C GLU A 86 -9.30 10.26 1.34
N ALA A 87 -8.95 11.42 0.81
CA ALA A 87 -8.50 11.58 -0.57
C ALA A 87 -7.40 12.65 -0.68
N SER A 88 -6.44 12.39 -1.53
CA SER A 88 -5.33 13.30 -1.82
C SER A 88 -4.82 13.04 -3.25
N PRO A 89 -3.97 13.90 -3.82
CA PRO A 89 -3.31 13.64 -5.09
C PRO A 89 -2.53 12.32 -5.14
N LYS A 90 -2.11 11.79 -3.98
CA LYS A 90 -1.35 10.54 -3.89
C LYS A 90 -2.22 9.30 -4.03
N ASN A 91 -3.51 9.38 -3.63
CA ASN A 91 -4.42 8.23 -3.61
C ASN A 91 -5.71 8.45 -4.40
N SER A 92 -5.76 9.48 -5.27
CA SER A 92 -6.88 9.77 -6.16
C SER A 92 -6.36 10.12 -7.55
N LYS A 93 -6.89 9.44 -8.57
CA LYS A 93 -6.53 9.67 -9.98
C LYS A 93 -7.19 10.89 -10.60
N ASN A 94 -8.20 11.43 -9.93
CA ASN A 94 -8.95 12.58 -10.37
C ASN A 94 -8.92 13.69 -9.32
N ASN A 95 -9.24 14.91 -9.73
CA ASN A 95 -9.20 16.10 -8.87
C ASN A 95 -10.48 16.30 -8.04
N TYR A 96 -11.36 15.29 -7.93
CA TYR A 96 -12.62 15.36 -7.17
C TYR A 96 -12.44 14.79 -5.76
N TYR A 97 -11.50 15.33 -4.99
CA TYR A 97 -11.06 14.76 -3.72
C TYR A 97 -12.18 14.65 -2.67
N PHE A 98 -13.07 15.65 -2.56
CA PHE A 98 -14.20 15.57 -1.64
C PHE A 98 -15.16 14.44 -2.00
N ALA A 99 -15.48 14.29 -3.27
CA ALA A 99 -16.35 13.22 -3.74
C ALA A 99 -15.71 11.81 -3.51
N MET A 100 -14.40 11.73 -3.70
CA MET A 100 -13.66 10.48 -3.43
C MET A 100 -13.63 10.16 -1.92
N ALA A 101 -13.40 11.16 -1.07
CA ALA A 101 -13.41 11.00 0.37
C ALA A 101 -14.82 10.58 0.87
N GLU A 102 -15.88 11.20 0.34
CA GLU A 102 -17.26 10.83 0.64
C GLU A 102 -17.57 9.37 0.26
N LYS A 103 -17.24 8.97 -0.96
CA LYS A 103 -17.46 7.60 -1.43
C LYS A 103 -16.76 6.57 -0.54
N ARG A 104 -15.49 6.79 -0.22
CA ARG A 104 -14.70 5.92 0.68
C ARG A 104 -15.33 5.83 2.07
N ALA A 105 -15.79 6.95 2.63
CA ALA A 105 -16.47 6.94 3.91
C ALA A 105 -17.77 6.13 3.86
N LYS A 106 -18.61 6.34 2.84
CA LYS A 106 -19.87 5.60 2.62
C LYS A 106 -19.62 4.11 2.46
N ASP A 107 -18.72 3.73 1.58
CA ASP A 107 -18.42 2.33 1.29
C ASP A 107 -17.98 1.58 2.56
N ARG A 108 -17.08 2.16 3.34
CA ARG A 108 -16.63 1.61 4.62
C ARG A 108 -17.78 1.45 5.62
N VAL A 109 -18.66 2.44 5.72
CA VAL A 109 -19.83 2.38 6.62
C VAL A 109 -20.80 1.30 6.16
N ILE A 110 -21.09 1.19 4.86
CA ILE A 110 -21.97 0.15 4.32
C ILE A 110 -21.41 -1.24 4.65
N LEU A 111 -20.12 -1.47 4.37
CA LEU A 111 -19.46 -2.74 4.65
C LEU A 111 -19.50 -3.10 6.15
N LYS A 112 -19.29 -2.13 7.04
CA LYS A 112 -19.38 -2.33 8.50
C LYS A 112 -20.81 -2.67 8.94
N LEU A 113 -21.82 -1.90 8.51
CA LEU A 113 -23.22 -2.12 8.87
C LEU A 113 -23.72 -3.49 8.41
N LEU A 114 -23.25 -3.95 7.25
CA LEU A 114 -23.63 -5.24 6.69
C LEU A 114 -22.78 -6.40 7.22
N GLY A 115 -21.71 -6.14 8.00
CA GLY A 115 -20.79 -7.16 8.49
C GLY A 115 -19.87 -7.74 7.41
N LEU A 116 -19.70 -7.05 6.28
CA LEU A 116 -18.95 -7.54 5.13
C LEU A 116 -17.48 -7.10 5.10
N HIS A 117 -17.10 -6.12 5.92
CA HIS A 117 -15.75 -5.52 5.95
C HIS A 117 -14.60 -6.50 6.25
N ALA A 118 -14.91 -7.69 6.78
CA ALA A 118 -13.91 -8.74 7.02
C ALA A 118 -13.65 -9.63 5.78
N TYR A 119 -14.46 -9.51 4.72
CA TYR A 119 -14.45 -10.43 3.59
C TYR A 119 -14.17 -9.75 2.25
N ILE A 120 -14.54 -8.49 2.12
CA ILE A 120 -14.43 -7.74 0.88
C ILE A 120 -14.04 -6.28 1.15
N TYR A 121 -13.44 -5.65 0.14
CA TYR A 121 -13.09 -4.24 0.12
C TYR A 121 -13.92 -3.51 -0.94
N SER A 122 -14.03 -2.19 -0.80
CA SER A 122 -14.69 -1.38 -1.83
C SER A 122 -13.77 -1.08 -3.02
N GLU A 123 -14.37 -0.73 -4.16
CA GLU A 123 -13.63 -0.31 -5.36
C GLU A 123 -12.73 0.91 -5.08
N GLU A 124 -13.18 1.81 -4.23
CA GLU A 124 -12.45 3.01 -3.86
C GLU A 124 -11.23 2.74 -2.95
N GLU A 125 -11.22 1.58 -2.28
CA GLU A 125 -10.07 1.09 -1.50
C GLU A 125 -9.12 0.25 -2.36
N ALA A 126 -9.62 -0.31 -3.48
CA ALA A 126 -8.81 -1.14 -4.37
C ALA A 126 -7.68 -0.37 -5.05
N ASP A 127 -7.79 0.95 -5.18
CA ASP A 127 -6.71 1.78 -5.69
C ASP A 127 -5.51 1.80 -4.72
N GLU A 128 -5.74 1.62 -3.43
CA GLU A 128 -4.68 1.42 -2.43
C GLU A 128 -3.93 0.09 -2.65
N PHE A 129 -4.64 -0.96 -3.10
CA PHE A 129 -4.03 -2.24 -3.47
C PHE A 129 -3.37 -2.22 -4.86
N LYS A 130 -3.88 -1.38 -5.80
CA LYS A 130 -3.29 -1.23 -7.14
C LYS A 130 -2.04 -0.36 -7.11
N GLU A 131 -2.02 0.64 -6.25
CA GLU A 131 -0.95 1.61 -6.07
C GLU A 131 -0.12 1.37 -4.81
N ALA A 132 -0.17 0.19 -4.25
CA ALA A 132 0.94 -0.33 -3.50
C ALA A 132 2.12 -0.61 -4.47
N ALA A 133 2.43 0.35 -5.36
CA ALA A 133 3.79 0.67 -5.63
C ALA A 133 4.36 1.07 -4.25
N PRO A 134 5.45 0.45 -3.82
CA PRO A 134 5.85 0.42 -2.43
C PRO A 134 5.97 1.83 -1.87
N VAL A 135 5.16 2.15 -0.90
CA VAL A 135 5.53 3.17 0.07
C VAL A 135 6.85 2.66 0.64
N SER A 136 7.90 3.45 0.51
CA SER A 136 9.26 3.10 0.93
C SER A 136 9.42 2.67 2.40
N GLY A 137 8.35 2.51 3.16
CA GLY A 137 8.31 1.98 4.51
C GLY A 137 7.59 0.62 4.65
N GLY A 138 6.69 0.25 3.72
CA GLY A 138 5.95 -1.02 3.79
C GLY A 138 6.69 -2.16 3.08
N GLU A 139 7.44 -1.84 2.03
CA GLU A 139 8.31 -2.81 1.36
C GLU A 139 9.52 -3.16 2.20
N ASP A 140 10.09 -2.19 2.91
CA ASP A 140 11.16 -2.44 3.88
C ASP A 140 10.69 -3.42 4.95
N PHE A 141 9.41 -3.38 5.37
CA PHE A 141 8.89 -4.28 6.39
C PHE A 141 8.60 -5.69 5.86
N ALA A 142 7.99 -5.82 4.69
CA ALA A 142 7.79 -7.11 4.04
C ALA A 142 9.14 -7.75 3.65
N PHE A 143 10.06 -6.95 3.13
CA PHE A 143 11.44 -7.32 2.86
C PHE A 143 12.16 -7.79 4.14
N LEU A 144 12.01 -7.05 5.25
CA LEU A 144 12.60 -7.39 6.54
C LEU A 144 12.00 -8.68 7.14
N LEU A 145 10.75 -9.02 6.81
CA LEU A 145 10.14 -10.29 7.22
C LEU A 145 10.66 -11.50 6.42
N GLU A 146 10.97 -11.29 5.14
CA GLU A 146 11.43 -12.35 4.23
C GLU A 146 12.96 -12.57 4.27
N HIS A 147 13.71 -11.60 4.78
CA HIS A 147 15.18 -11.63 4.73
C HIS A 147 15.82 -11.89 6.10
N SER A 148 17.04 -12.45 6.03
CA SER A 148 17.81 -12.88 7.20
C SER A 148 17.97 -11.79 8.28
N ASN A 149 18.11 -12.19 9.54
CA ASN A 149 18.41 -11.30 10.67
C ASN A 149 19.57 -10.34 10.36
N ALA A 150 20.55 -10.78 9.56
CA ALA A 150 21.69 -9.97 9.13
C ALA A 150 21.28 -8.68 8.40
N VAL A 151 20.19 -8.69 7.61
CA VAL A 151 19.70 -7.47 6.95
C VAL A 151 18.99 -6.55 7.93
N ARG A 152 18.20 -7.11 8.84
CA ARG A 152 17.48 -6.33 9.86
C ARG A 152 18.42 -5.58 10.80
N GLU A 153 19.47 -6.25 11.24
CA GLU A 153 20.46 -5.70 12.16
C GLU A 153 21.31 -4.57 11.53
N ASN A 154 21.37 -4.53 10.20
CA ASN A 154 22.19 -3.55 9.48
C ASN A 154 21.36 -2.54 8.66
N ILE A 155 20.07 -2.41 8.92
CA ILE A 155 19.19 -1.52 8.15
C ILE A 155 19.58 -0.05 8.28
N GLU A 156 20.04 0.39 9.44
CA GLU A 156 20.51 1.76 9.66
C GLU A 156 21.72 2.10 8.80
N ASP A 157 22.65 1.16 8.64
CA ASP A 157 23.81 1.36 7.78
C ASP A 157 23.43 1.41 6.29
N VAL A 158 22.39 0.65 5.90
CA VAL A 158 21.81 0.76 4.56
C VAL A 158 21.25 2.16 4.31
N TYR A 159 20.50 2.72 5.27
CA TYR A 159 19.98 4.09 5.15
C TYR A 159 21.10 5.13 5.07
N ARG A 160 22.15 4.99 5.85
CA ARG A 160 23.32 5.87 5.79
C ARG A 160 24.02 5.80 4.42
N ILE A 161 24.15 4.61 3.85
CA ILE A 161 24.73 4.43 2.51
C ILE A 161 23.86 5.13 1.46
N LYS A 162 22.53 4.93 1.51
CA LYS A 162 21.59 5.58 0.59
C LYS A 162 21.63 7.11 0.68
N GLU A 163 21.66 7.65 1.90
CA GLU A 163 21.77 9.08 2.14
C GLU A 163 23.04 9.66 1.53
N ARG A 164 24.17 8.98 1.67
CA ARG A 164 25.44 9.41 1.08
C ARG A 164 25.43 9.33 -0.44
N ILE A 165 24.86 8.27 -1.01
CA ILE A 165 24.68 8.17 -2.46
C ILE A 165 23.81 9.34 -2.96
N ALA A 166 22.72 9.65 -2.28
CA ALA A 166 21.84 10.76 -2.64
C ALA A 166 22.52 12.15 -2.55
N ASN A 167 23.50 12.28 -1.68
CA ASN A 167 24.33 13.49 -1.51
C ASN A 167 25.62 13.47 -2.35
N ASP A 168 25.77 12.54 -3.30
CA ASP A 168 26.94 12.37 -4.16
C ASP A 168 28.26 12.06 -3.41
N ASP A 169 28.15 11.60 -2.15
CA ASP A 169 29.28 11.17 -1.33
C ASP A 169 29.53 9.66 -1.49
N LEU A 170 30.04 9.29 -2.65
CA LEU A 170 30.31 7.88 -3.00
C LEU A 170 31.46 7.29 -2.15
N GLU A 171 32.44 8.08 -1.72
CA GLU A 171 33.54 7.61 -0.86
C GLU A 171 33.02 7.23 0.54
N GLY A 172 32.18 8.08 1.13
CA GLY A 172 31.55 7.79 2.40
C GLY A 172 30.62 6.57 2.32
N ALA A 173 29.83 6.46 1.25
CA ALA A 173 28.99 5.30 1.00
C ALA A 173 29.80 3.99 0.87
N ALA A 174 30.92 4.04 0.14
CA ALA A 174 31.85 2.91 -0.03
C ALA A 174 32.45 2.47 1.32
N GLY A 175 32.81 3.42 2.18
CA GLY A 175 33.34 3.16 3.52
C GLY A 175 32.36 2.32 4.36
N TYR A 176 31.12 2.79 4.49
CA TYR A 176 30.09 2.06 5.23
C TYR A 176 29.84 0.66 4.66
N TYR A 177 29.74 0.53 3.33
CA TYR A 177 29.53 -0.76 2.71
C TYR A 177 30.73 -1.70 2.86
N ALA A 178 31.96 -1.18 2.82
CA ALA A 178 33.18 -1.97 3.01
C ALA A 178 33.34 -2.51 4.44
N ASP A 179 32.82 -1.80 5.43
CA ASP A 179 32.86 -2.17 6.84
C ASP A 179 31.82 -3.25 7.21
N MET A 180 30.81 -3.46 6.38
CA MET A 180 29.84 -4.54 6.57
C MET A 180 30.50 -5.91 6.40
N SER A 181 30.02 -6.89 7.17
CA SER A 181 30.46 -8.29 6.99
C SER A 181 30.12 -8.81 5.59
N ARG A 182 30.92 -9.76 5.11
CA ARG A 182 30.70 -10.36 3.78
C ARG A 182 29.33 -11.03 3.68
N GLU A 183 28.82 -11.59 4.76
CA GLU A 183 27.50 -12.23 4.80
C GLU A 183 26.38 -11.21 4.60
N VAL A 184 26.47 -10.06 5.26
CA VAL A 184 25.53 -8.95 5.11
C VAL A 184 25.58 -8.40 3.68
N GLN A 185 26.77 -8.17 3.13
CA GLN A 185 26.93 -7.69 1.75
C GLN A 185 26.28 -8.64 0.74
N ILE A 186 26.45 -9.97 0.92
CA ILE A 186 25.83 -10.96 0.05
C ILE A 186 24.30 -10.98 0.21
N ALA A 187 23.80 -10.89 1.44
CA ALA A 187 22.38 -10.85 1.71
C ALA A 187 21.70 -9.63 1.07
N LEU A 188 22.31 -8.44 1.24
CA LEU A 188 21.83 -7.20 0.62
C LEU A 188 21.88 -7.24 -0.91
N TRP A 189 22.87 -7.88 -1.50
CA TRP A 189 23.01 -8.01 -2.94
C TRP A 189 22.04 -9.00 -3.57
N LYS A 190 21.72 -10.09 -2.88
CA LYS A 190 20.78 -11.12 -3.34
C LYS A 190 19.33 -10.69 -3.26
N ALA A 191 19.02 -9.63 -2.52
CA ALA A 191 17.68 -9.06 -2.48
C ALA A 191 17.20 -8.71 -3.91
N PRO A 192 15.93 -9.00 -4.24
CA PRO A 192 15.42 -8.80 -5.59
C PRO A 192 15.54 -7.33 -6.01
N SER A 193 15.77 -7.10 -7.30
CA SER A 193 15.89 -5.73 -7.87
C SER A 193 14.59 -4.93 -7.79
N LYS A 194 13.45 -5.61 -7.70
CA LYS A 194 12.14 -5.00 -7.51
C LYS A 194 11.67 -5.34 -6.10
N GLY A 195 11.58 -4.32 -5.24
CA GLY A 195 11.28 -4.51 -3.83
C GLY A 195 12.49 -4.92 -2.96
N GLY A 196 13.71 -4.80 -3.46
CA GLY A 196 14.94 -5.00 -2.69
C GLY A 196 15.44 -3.71 -2.05
N VAL A 197 16.45 -3.85 -1.21
CA VAL A 197 17.08 -2.73 -0.48
C VAL A 197 17.61 -1.65 -1.44
N TRP A 198 18.16 -2.06 -2.58
CA TRP A 198 18.80 -1.16 -3.55
C TRP A 198 17.90 -0.89 -4.75
N THR A 199 17.75 0.37 -5.11
CA THR A 199 17.11 0.79 -6.37
C THR A 199 17.93 0.32 -7.60
N THR A 200 17.34 0.38 -8.77
CA THR A 200 18.03 0.02 -10.02
C THR A 200 19.28 0.91 -10.27
N GLU A 201 19.21 2.19 -9.88
CA GLU A 201 20.31 3.14 -10.03
C GLU A 201 21.43 2.86 -9.04
N GLU A 202 21.09 2.64 -7.77
CA GLU A 202 22.06 2.25 -6.74
C GLU A 202 22.76 0.92 -7.11
N ARG A 203 22.01 -0.05 -7.66
CA ARG A 203 22.61 -1.31 -8.15
C ARG A 203 23.59 -1.11 -9.30
N LYS A 204 23.34 -0.16 -10.20
CA LYS A 204 24.30 0.19 -11.25
C LYS A 204 25.60 0.72 -10.67
N LEU A 205 25.53 1.59 -9.67
CA LEU A 205 26.71 2.11 -8.97
C LEU A 205 27.50 1.00 -8.26
N MET A 206 26.79 -0.01 -7.74
CA MET A 206 27.36 -1.16 -7.00
C MET A 206 27.76 -2.33 -7.92
N SER A 207 27.44 -2.31 -9.20
CA SER A 207 27.83 -3.34 -10.16
C SER A 207 29.33 -3.35 -10.42
N ALA A 208 29.87 -4.43 -11.02
CA ALA A 208 31.32 -4.59 -11.27
C ALA A 208 31.96 -3.41 -12.02
N ASP A 209 31.21 -2.73 -12.89
CA ASP A 209 31.66 -1.55 -13.64
C ASP A 209 31.33 -0.22 -12.95
N GLY A 210 30.57 -0.26 -11.87
CA GLY A 210 30.07 0.91 -11.15
C GLY A 210 31.13 1.62 -10.32
N GLU A 211 30.97 2.92 -10.11
CA GLU A 211 31.93 3.75 -9.38
C GLU A 211 32.03 3.34 -7.91
N LEU A 212 30.89 3.05 -7.27
CA LEU A 212 30.88 2.65 -5.87
C LEU A 212 31.61 1.32 -5.67
N PHE A 213 31.45 0.34 -6.58
CA PHE A 213 32.18 -0.92 -6.51
C PHE A 213 33.70 -0.77 -6.63
N LYS A 214 34.15 0.15 -7.48
CA LYS A 214 35.59 0.46 -7.63
C LYS A 214 36.17 1.03 -6.33
N LEU A 215 35.45 1.95 -5.68
CA LEU A 215 35.84 2.53 -4.40
C LEU A 215 35.86 1.49 -3.29
N ILE A 216 34.82 0.66 -3.16
CA ILE A 216 34.75 -0.45 -2.20
C ILE A 216 35.94 -1.39 -2.38
N THR A 217 36.26 -1.75 -3.62
CA THR A 217 37.38 -2.66 -3.95
C THR A 217 38.73 -2.04 -3.58
N LYS A 218 38.91 -0.73 -3.83
CA LYS A 218 40.11 -0.01 -3.42
C LYS A 218 40.27 0.02 -1.91
N MET A 219 39.25 0.39 -1.16
CA MET A 219 39.27 0.46 0.30
C MET A 219 39.54 -0.90 0.94
N LYS A 220 38.99 -2.00 0.38
CA LYS A 220 39.29 -3.35 0.86
C LYS A 220 40.74 -3.79 0.66
N LYS A 221 41.38 -3.32 -0.43
CA LYS A 221 42.79 -3.59 -0.68
C LYS A 221 43.73 -2.79 0.24
N GLU A 222 43.31 -1.59 0.66
CA GLU A 222 44.06 -0.76 1.58
C GLU A 222 43.98 -1.23 3.04
N LYS A 223 42.94 -2.00 3.39
CA LYS A 223 42.73 -2.59 4.73
C LYS A 223 43.30 -4.03 4.87
N ALA A 224 43.73 -4.65 3.78
CA ALA A 224 44.28 -6.03 3.77
C ALA A 224 45.80 -6.04 3.79
#